data_2705bcafa20f247301607f440eeff102
#
_entry.id   2705bcafa20f247301607f440eeff102
#
_cell.length_a   1.000
_cell.length_b   1.000
_cell.length_c   1.000
_cell.angle_alpha   90.00
_cell.angle_beta   90.00
_cell.angle_gamma   90.00
#
_symmetry.space_group_name_H-M   'P 1'
#
loop_
_entity.id
_entity.type
_entity.pdbx_description
1 polymer ?
#
loop_
_entity_poly.entity_id
_entity_poly.type
_entity_poly.pdbx_seq_one_letter_code
_entity_poly.pdbx_strand_id
1 'polypeptide(L)'
;MLTIQKILFPTDFSNASTAALGHAVMLAENFSAELTLFHVAVDERHMQQAHFPELEKAGDELEEMIEEQLAEITGAARPRRLAVKRVVRQNPEPVEEIAKYSAGENFDLLVMGTHGRTGMAHLLMGSIAESLVRVAPCPVLTVREHMEKEEVAPYLNILVPVDFSPHAEKALKYGIALAMNFEASLSVLHVLDVPVQPAHYHLDENLLMRMQPDIEAMTLEALQKMMKELAPKELEYSPACVVGRAYAEIVNYATKQDGDLIVLGTHGLSALEKFLLGSTAAKVVRHAPCPVLTVKEKEKDFI
;
A
#
# COMPACT_ATOMS: atom_id res chain seq x y z
N MET A 1 16.01 -12.32 2.80
CA MET A 1 16.01 -12.05 1.33
C MET A 1 14.56 -11.84 0.93
N LEU A 2 14.26 -10.72 0.28
CA LEU A 2 12.89 -10.39 -0.15
C LEU A 2 12.37 -11.45 -1.12
N THR A 3 11.22 -12.05 -0.80
CA THR A 3 10.65 -13.14 -1.58
C THR A 3 9.13 -12.99 -1.67
N ILE A 4 8.64 -12.48 -2.79
CA ILE A 4 7.22 -12.45 -3.11
C ILE A 4 6.98 -13.54 -4.16
N GLN A 5 6.21 -14.59 -3.79
CA GLN A 5 5.91 -15.72 -4.67
C GLN A 5 4.48 -15.69 -5.20
N LYS A 6 3.56 -15.11 -4.42
CA LYS A 6 2.14 -15.08 -4.74
C LYS A 6 1.55 -13.69 -4.50
N ILE A 7 1.02 -13.09 -5.54
CA ILE A 7 0.33 -11.79 -5.48
C ILE A 7 -1.16 -12.00 -5.73
N LEU A 8 -2.00 -11.49 -4.83
CA LEU A 8 -3.45 -11.43 -5.01
C LEU A 8 -3.84 -10.06 -5.53
N PHE A 9 -4.57 -10.03 -6.62
CA PHE A 9 -5.11 -8.82 -7.21
C PHE A 9 -6.65 -8.91 -7.26
N PRO A 10 -7.36 -8.43 -6.22
CA PRO A 10 -8.80 -8.29 -6.27
C PRO A 10 -9.18 -7.14 -7.18
N THR A 11 -10.11 -7.40 -8.11
CA THR A 11 -10.59 -6.41 -9.07
C THR A 11 -12.11 -6.34 -9.09
N ASP A 12 -12.62 -5.13 -9.26
CA ASP A 12 -14.02 -4.83 -9.57
C ASP A 12 -14.16 -4.16 -10.95
N PHE A 13 -13.08 -4.15 -11.74
CA PHE A 13 -12.99 -3.54 -13.08
C PHE A 13 -13.20 -2.02 -13.08
N SER A 14 -13.00 -1.34 -11.98
CA SER A 14 -12.98 0.12 -11.92
C SER A 14 -11.65 0.67 -12.46
N ASN A 15 -11.63 1.96 -12.84
CA ASN A 15 -10.39 2.64 -13.26
C ASN A 15 -9.28 2.55 -12.20
N ALA A 16 -9.63 2.59 -10.92
CA ALA A 16 -8.66 2.40 -9.85
C ALA A 16 -8.08 0.98 -9.82
N SER A 17 -8.89 -0.05 -10.14
CA SER A 17 -8.41 -1.41 -10.34
C SER A 17 -7.47 -1.49 -11.54
N THR A 18 -7.81 -0.85 -12.66
CA THR A 18 -6.95 -0.81 -13.86
C THR A 18 -5.59 -0.17 -13.55
N ALA A 19 -5.57 0.97 -12.85
CA ALA A 19 -4.33 1.59 -12.39
C ALA A 19 -3.49 0.66 -11.50
N ALA A 20 -4.14 -0.09 -10.60
CA ALA A 20 -3.47 -1.01 -9.70
C ALA A 20 -2.93 -2.27 -10.41
N LEU A 21 -3.56 -2.72 -11.50
CA LEU A 21 -3.15 -3.89 -12.26
C LEU A 21 -1.72 -3.72 -12.83
N GLY A 22 -1.39 -2.55 -13.35
CA GLY A 22 -0.03 -2.27 -13.84
C GLY A 22 1.04 -2.49 -12.78
N HIS A 23 0.79 -2.06 -11.54
CA HIS A 23 1.69 -2.29 -10.41
C HIS A 23 1.75 -3.78 -10.02
N ALA A 24 0.61 -4.49 -10.05
CA ALA A 24 0.59 -5.93 -9.75
C ALA A 24 1.41 -6.73 -10.77
N VAL A 25 1.29 -6.40 -12.06
CA VAL A 25 2.08 -7.01 -13.15
C VAL A 25 3.56 -6.72 -12.99
N MET A 26 3.94 -5.45 -12.81
CA MET A 26 5.34 -5.03 -12.62
C MET A 26 5.99 -5.78 -11.44
N LEU A 27 5.30 -5.88 -10.31
CA LEU A 27 5.79 -6.61 -9.13
C LEU A 27 5.89 -8.12 -9.41
N ALA A 28 4.88 -8.71 -10.06
CA ALA A 28 4.88 -10.13 -10.38
C ALA A 28 6.02 -10.49 -11.34
N GLU A 29 6.33 -9.67 -12.34
CA GLU A 29 7.45 -9.84 -13.23
C GLU A 29 8.79 -9.69 -12.51
N ASN A 30 8.95 -8.66 -11.70
CA ASN A 30 10.18 -8.38 -10.95
C ASN A 30 10.54 -9.53 -10.00
N PHE A 31 9.54 -10.06 -9.28
CA PHE A 31 9.74 -11.15 -8.32
C PHE A 31 9.56 -12.56 -8.91
N SER A 32 9.19 -12.68 -10.18
CA SER A 32 8.80 -13.95 -10.81
C SER A 32 7.67 -14.64 -10.00
N ALA A 33 6.72 -13.86 -9.50
CA ALA A 33 5.62 -14.30 -8.67
C ALA A 33 4.42 -14.75 -9.50
N GLU A 34 3.62 -15.68 -8.97
CA GLU A 34 2.30 -15.99 -9.51
C GLU A 34 1.34 -14.82 -9.21
N LEU A 35 0.68 -14.28 -10.24
CA LEU A 35 -0.36 -13.27 -10.11
C LEU A 35 -1.74 -13.94 -10.16
N THR A 36 -2.52 -13.83 -9.10
CA THR A 36 -3.91 -14.27 -9.08
C THR A 36 -4.84 -13.07 -9.23
N LEU A 37 -5.56 -13.02 -10.31
CA LEU A 37 -6.65 -12.08 -10.56
C LEU A 37 -7.91 -12.64 -9.90
N PHE A 38 -8.52 -11.87 -9.00
CA PHE A 38 -9.61 -12.34 -8.15
C PHE A 38 -10.81 -11.40 -8.24
N HIS A 39 -11.94 -11.92 -8.66
CA HIS A 39 -13.19 -11.18 -8.69
C HIS A 39 -14.22 -11.79 -7.77
N VAL A 40 -14.92 -10.95 -7.00
CA VAL A 40 -16.06 -11.36 -6.19
C VAL A 40 -17.32 -10.77 -6.80
N ALA A 41 -18.11 -11.63 -7.42
CA ALA A 41 -19.42 -11.26 -7.93
C ALA A 41 -20.43 -11.13 -6.78
N VAL A 42 -20.97 -9.92 -6.62
CA VAL A 42 -22.00 -9.61 -5.62
C VAL A 42 -23.32 -9.51 -6.34
N ASP A 43 -24.15 -10.54 -6.30
CA ASP A 43 -25.51 -10.49 -6.82
C ASP A 43 -26.53 -10.79 -5.72
N GLU A 44 -27.20 -9.74 -5.27
CA GLU A 44 -28.26 -9.86 -4.24
C GLU A 44 -29.54 -10.53 -4.77
N ARG A 45 -29.78 -10.56 -6.09
CA ARG A 45 -31.05 -10.99 -6.68
C ARG A 45 -31.15 -12.48 -7.00
N HIS A 46 -30.02 -13.19 -7.08
CA HIS A 46 -29.95 -14.57 -7.57
C HIS A 46 -29.56 -15.62 -6.51
N MET A 47 -29.36 -15.26 -5.27
CA MET A 47 -29.06 -16.24 -4.20
C MET A 47 -30.18 -17.27 -3.91
N GLN A 48 -31.34 -17.12 -4.53
CA GLN A 48 -32.50 -18.04 -4.31
C GLN A 48 -32.73 -19.09 -5.40
N GLN A 49 -31.97 -19.11 -6.50
CA GLN A 49 -32.17 -20.09 -7.57
C GLN A 49 -30.83 -20.70 -8.03
N ALA A 50 -30.68 -21.99 -7.72
CA ALA A 50 -29.47 -22.78 -7.91
C ALA A 50 -29.26 -23.26 -9.37
N HIS A 51 -29.10 -22.38 -10.34
CA HIS A 51 -28.47 -22.70 -11.64
C HIS A 51 -28.01 -21.42 -12.30
N PHE A 52 -26.70 -21.25 -12.45
CA PHE A 52 -26.08 -19.97 -12.90
C PHE A 52 -25.30 -20.11 -14.20
N PRO A 53 -25.95 -20.09 -15.39
CA PRO A 53 -25.25 -19.92 -16.66
C PRO A 53 -24.51 -18.57 -16.78
N GLU A 54 -24.89 -17.60 -15.92
CA GLU A 54 -24.31 -16.26 -15.92
C GLU A 54 -22.94 -16.18 -15.23
N LEU A 55 -22.59 -17.15 -14.38
CA LEU A 55 -21.26 -17.26 -13.78
C LEU A 55 -20.20 -17.71 -14.79
N GLU A 56 -20.55 -18.60 -15.70
CA GLU A 56 -19.67 -18.97 -16.82
C GLU A 56 -19.45 -17.76 -17.73
N LYS A 57 -20.53 -17.05 -18.10
CA LYS A 57 -20.43 -15.81 -18.88
C LYS A 57 -19.63 -14.71 -18.17
N ALA A 58 -19.85 -14.49 -16.88
CA ALA A 58 -19.07 -13.52 -16.11
C ALA A 58 -17.59 -13.95 -16.00
N GLY A 59 -17.33 -15.25 -16.01
CA GLY A 59 -15.97 -15.79 -16.08
C GLY A 59 -15.32 -15.51 -17.43
N ASP A 60 -16.03 -15.77 -18.52
CA ASP A 60 -15.55 -15.55 -19.90
C ASP A 60 -15.35 -14.05 -20.19
N GLU A 61 -16.30 -13.20 -19.80
CA GLU A 61 -16.18 -11.73 -19.90
C GLU A 61 -15.02 -11.19 -19.05
N LEU A 62 -14.79 -11.77 -17.88
CA LEU A 62 -13.65 -11.46 -17.03
C LEU A 62 -12.33 -11.87 -17.71
N GLU A 63 -12.28 -13.05 -18.32
CA GLU A 63 -11.10 -13.51 -19.05
C GLU A 63 -10.77 -12.59 -20.21
N GLU A 64 -11.75 -12.22 -21.01
CA GLU A 64 -11.58 -11.34 -22.17
C GLU A 64 -11.09 -9.93 -21.74
N MET A 65 -11.72 -9.33 -20.73
CA MET A 65 -11.28 -8.04 -20.16
C MET A 65 -9.87 -8.11 -19.60
N ILE A 66 -9.49 -9.18 -18.95
CA ILE A 66 -8.16 -9.35 -18.38
C ILE A 66 -7.12 -9.51 -19.48
N GLU A 67 -7.41 -10.31 -20.51
CA GLU A 67 -6.49 -10.45 -21.66
C GLU A 67 -6.30 -9.11 -22.39
N GLU A 68 -7.36 -8.34 -22.59
CA GLU A 68 -7.29 -7.00 -23.17
C GLU A 68 -6.43 -6.07 -22.30
N GLN A 69 -6.67 -5.99 -21.00
CA GLN A 69 -5.90 -5.13 -20.11
C GLN A 69 -4.44 -5.57 -19.97
N LEU A 70 -4.18 -6.87 -19.90
CA LEU A 70 -2.80 -7.38 -19.91
C LEU A 70 -2.09 -7.07 -21.22
N ALA A 71 -2.77 -7.17 -22.37
CA ALA A 71 -2.23 -6.82 -23.66
C ALA A 71 -1.94 -5.32 -23.76
N GLU A 72 -2.81 -4.47 -23.22
CA GLU A 72 -2.64 -3.02 -23.20
C GLU A 72 -1.45 -2.60 -22.33
N ILE A 73 -1.33 -3.13 -21.09
CA ILE A 73 -0.26 -2.81 -20.14
C ILE A 73 1.11 -3.33 -20.62
N THR A 74 1.13 -4.49 -21.27
CA THR A 74 2.39 -5.11 -21.73
C THR A 74 2.83 -4.62 -23.10
N GLY A 75 1.99 -3.81 -23.79
CA GLY A 75 2.21 -3.40 -25.18
C GLY A 75 2.31 -4.60 -26.11
N ALA A 76 2.91 -4.42 -27.30
CA ALA A 76 3.16 -5.52 -28.22
C ALA A 76 4.25 -6.53 -27.76
N ALA A 77 4.92 -6.25 -26.63
CA ALA A 77 5.85 -7.17 -25.99
C ALA A 77 5.06 -8.20 -25.19
N ARG A 78 5.01 -9.44 -25.64
CA ARG A 78 4.41 -10.54 -24.91
C ARG A 78 4.95 -10.59 -23.47
N PRO A 79 4.08 -10.72 -22.44
CA PRO A 79 4.54 -10.86 -21.06
C PRO A 79 5.55 -12.00 -20.99
N ARG A 80 6.73 -11.70 -20.45
CA ARG A 80 7.76 -12.70 -20.22
C ARG A 80 7.22 -13.66 -19.15
N ARG A 81 6.58 -14.77 -19.58
CA ARG A 81 6.22 -15.94 -18.74
C ARG A 81 5.60 -15.60 -17.38
N LEU A 82 4.73 -14.59 -17.30
CA LEU A 82 3.99 -14.32 -16.07
C LEU A 82 2.98 -15.46 -15.84
N ALA A 83 3.05 -16.13 -14.69
CA ALA A 83 2.07 -17.11 -14.28
C ALA A 83 0.82 -16.37 -13.75
N VAL A 84 -0.24 -16.35 -14.54
CA VAL A 84 -1.50 -15.69 -14.19
C VAL A 84 -2.57 -16.74 -13.91
N LYS A 85 -3.14 -16.69 -12.71
CA LYS A 85 -4.31 -17.47 -12.30
C LYS A 85 -5.53 -16.56 -12.23
N ARG A 86 -6.69 -17.02 -12.66
CA ARG A 86 -7.95 -16.29 -12.63
C ARG A 86 -8.93 -16.99 -11.72
N VAL A 87 -9.58 -16.28 -10.84
CA VAL A 87 -10.51 -16.83 -9.86
C VAL A 87 -11.70 -15.90 -9.70
N VAL A 88 -12.89 -16.45 -9.99
CA VAL A 88 -14.16 -15.79 -9.71
C VAL A 88 -14.85 -16.51 -8.54
N ARG A 89 -15.37 -15.74 -7.60
CA ARG A 89 -16.17 -16.22 -6.47
C ARG A 89 -17.47 -15.44 -6.40
N GLN A 90 -18.49 -16.08 -5.89
CA GLN A 90 -19.76 -15.41 -5.58
C GLN A 90 -19.92 -15.33 -4.07
N ASN A 91 -20.00 -14.12 -3.55
CA ASN A 91 -20.20 -13.87 -2.12
C ASN A 91 -20.78 -12.46 -1.92
N PRO A 92 -21.84 -12.28 -1.10
CA PRO A 92 -22.35 -10.96 -0.76
C PRO A 92 -21.38 -10.13 0.07
N GLU A 93 -20.38 -10.75 0.72
CA GLU A 93 -19.39 -10.12 1.58
C GLU A 93 -17.98 -10.18 0.94
N PRO A 94 -17.66 -9.29 -0.01
CA PRO A 94 -16.41 -9.37 -0.77
C PRO A 94 -15.16 -9.24 0.10
N VAL A 95 -15.20 -8.45 1.17
CA VAL A 95 -14.06 -8.29 2.08
C VAL A 95 -13.71 -9.60 2.77
N GLU A 96 -14.72 -10.32 3.27
CA GLU A 96 -14.54 -11.61 3.93
C GLU A 96 -13.99 -12.65 2.96
N GLU A 97 -14.55 -12.72 1.76
CA GLU A 97 -14.13 -13.68 0.74
C GLU A 97 -12.69 -13.45 0.29
N ILE A 98 -12.31 -12.19 0.01
CA ILE A 98 -10.94 -11.83 -0.36
C ILE A 98 -9.96 -12.17 0.77
N ALA A 99 -10.28 -11.79 2.01
CA ALA A 99 -9.42 -12.06 3.17
C ALA A 99 -9.26 -13.57 3.43
N LYS A 100 -10.36 -14.33 3.36
CA LYS A 100 -10.37 -15.80 3.52
C LYS A 100 -9.56 -16.48 2.43
N TYR A 101 -9.76 -16.09 1.17
CA TYR A 101 -9.00 -16.64 0.05
C TYR A 101 -7.52 -16.31 0.17
N SER A 102 -7.19 -15.06 0.53
CA SER A 102 -5.82 -14.63 0.75
C SER A 102 -5.10 -15.44 1.83
N ALA A 103 -5.78 -15.72 2.94
CA ALA A 103 -5.25 -16.55 4.03
C ALA A 103 -5.12 -18.03 3.60
N GLY A 104 -6.14 -18.59 2.95
CA GLY A 104 -6.19 -20.00 2.56
C GLY A 104 -5.13 -20.39 1.54
N GLU A 105 -4.85 -19.53 0.58
CA GLU A 105 -3.85 -19.74 -0.48
C GLU A 105 -2.46 -19.19 -0.09
N ASN A 106 -2.35 -18.55 1.07
CA ASN A 106 -1.09 -18.08 1.64
C ASN A 106 -0.38 -17.03 0.75
N PHE A 107 -1.10 -16.00 0.29
CA PHE A 107 -0.52 -14.91 -0.49
C PHE A 107 0.50 -14.09 0.29
N ASP A 108 1.50 -13.55 -0.41
CA ASP A 108 2.55 -12.70 0.15
C ASP A 108 2.15 -11.23 0.10
N LEU A 109 1.45 -10.81 -0.94
CA LEU A 109 1.08 -9.43 -1.19
C LEU A 109 -0.32 -9.36 -1.80
N LEU A 110 -1.11 -8.38 -1.35
CA LEU A 110 -2.36 -7.99 -1.97
C LEU A 110 -2.17 -6.63 -2.65
N VAL A 111 -2.55 -6.51 -3.92
CA VAL A 111 -2.47 -5.26 -4.70
C VAL A 111 -3.87 -4.88 -5.14
N MET A 112 -4.31 -3.64 -4.89
CA MET A 112 -5.67 -3.23 -5.21
C MET A 112 -5.83 -1.73 -5.42
N GLY A 113 -6.89 -1.35 -6.13
CA GLY A 113 -7.32 0.05 -6.22
C GLY A 113 -7.92 0.56 -4.91
N THR A 114 -7.81 1.87 -4.66
CA THR A 114 -8.39 2.49 -3.46
C THR A 114 -9.88 2.78 -3.56
N HIS A 115 -10.46 2.80 -4.78
CA HIS A 115 -11.88 3.08 -5.04
C HIS A 115 -12.46 2.00 -5.94
N GLY A 116 -13.78 1.82 -5.88
CA GLY A 116 -14.52 0.91 -6.73
C GLY A 116 -15.50 1.64 -7.63
N ARG A 117 -16.39 0.87 -8.31
CA ARG A 117 -17.40 1.36 -9.27
C ARG A 117 -18.35 2.44 -8.74
N THR A 118 -18.57 2.49 -7.44
CA THR A 118 -19.47 3.45 -6.78
C THR A 118 -18.77 4.74 -6.38
N GLY A 119 -17.56 4.97 -6.86
CA GLY A 119 -16.69 6.10 -6.49
C GLY A 119 -17.39 7.43 -6.44
N MET A 120 -17.98 7.78 -5.30
CA MET A 120 -18.39 9.14 -4.99
C MET A 120 -17.14 9.94 -4.66
N ALA A 121 -16.87 10.91 -5.53
CA ALA A 121 -15.91 12.01 -5.37
C ALA A 121 -14.51 11.63 -4.81
N HIS A 122 -13.52 11.88 -5.56
CA HIS A 122 -12.04 11.82 -5.43
C HIS A 122 -11.37 11.94 -4.04
N LEU A 123 -12.13 11.91 -2.93
CA LEU A 123 -11.65 12.24 -1.57
C LEU A 123 -11.81 11.10 -0.55
N LEU A 124 -12.53 10.01 -0.84
CA LEU A 124 -12.77 8.95 0.15
C LEU A 124 -12.23 7.62 -0.34
N MET A 125 -11.47 6.92 0.49
CA MET A 125 -11.08 5.53 0.28
C MET A 125 -12.34 4.64 0.29
N GLY A 126 -12.44 3.71 -0.66
CA GLY A 126 -13.55 2.77 -0.73
C GLY A 126 -13.60 1.86 0.50
N SER A 127 -14.81 1.48 0.92
CA SER A 127 -15.03 0.66 2.12
C SER A 127 -14.33 -0.71 2.05
N ILE A 128 -14.26 -1.32 0.86
CA ILE A 128 -13.57 -2.60 0.63
C ILE A 128 -12.07 -2.41 0.83
N ALA A 129 -11.48 -1.37 0.21
CA ALA A 129 -10.05 -1.09 0.33
C ALA A 129 -9.65 -0.79 1.79
N GLU A 130 -10.40 0.07 2.47
CA GLU A 130 -10.17 0.39 3.88
C GLU A 130 -10.27 -0.86 4.77
N SER A 131 -11.27 -1.71 4.52
CA SER A 131 -11.45 -2.94 5.28
C SER A 131 -10.33 -3.94 5.01
N LEU A 132 -9.90 -4.13 3.75
CA LEU A 132 -8.83 -5.06 3.40
C LEU A 132 -7.46 -4.61 3.93
N VAL A 133 -7.12 -3.34 3.88
CA VAL A 133 -5.91 -2.81 4.53
C VAL A 133 -5.87 -3.20 6.02
N ARG A 134 -7.03 -3.25 6.65
CA ARG A 134 -7.18 -3.59 8.07
C ARG A 134 -7.10 -5.08 8.35
N VAL A 135 -7.78 -5.93 7.54
CA VAL A 135 -7.99 -7.36 7.85
C VAL A 135 -7.18 -8.33 7.01
N ALA A 136 -6.58 -7.92 5.89
CA ALA A 136 -5.81 -8.82 5.03
C ALA A 136 -4.69 -9.51 5.82
N PRO A 137 -4.39 -10.79 5.55
CA PRO A 137 -3.37 -11.56 6.28
C PRO A 137 -1.93 -11.25 5.83
N CYS A 138 -1.76 -10.42 4.81
CA CYS A 138 -0.48 -10.01 4.22
C CYS A 138 -0.44 -8.50 3.99
N PRO A 139 0.72 -7.91 3.66
CA PRO A 139 0.83 -6.52 3.24
C PRO A 139 -0.10 -6.16 2.09
N VAL A 140 -0.58 -4.92 2.08
CA VAL A 140 -1.51 -4.42 1.06
C VAL A 140 -0.93 -3.21 0.36
N LEU A 141 -0.72 -3.31 -0.95
CA LEU A 141 -0.39 -2.19 -1.83
C LEU A 141 -1.68 -1.58 -2.37
N THR A 142 -1.91 -0.33 -2.05
CA THR A 142 -3.06 0.44 -2.55
C THR A 142 -2.63 1.45 -3.60
N VAL A 143 -3.38 1.51 -4.71
CA VAL A 143 -3.12 2.41 -5.84
C VAL A 143 -4.36 3.25 -6.13
N ARG A 144 -4.19 4.54 -6.42
CA ARG A 144 -5.29 5.46 -6.74
C ARG A 144 -5.46 5.59 -8.25
N GLU A 145 -6.68 5.87 -8.72
CA GLU A 145 -7.04 5.99 -10.13
C GLU A 145 -6.14 6.96 -10.91
N HIS A 146 -5.84 8.14 -10.34
CA HIS A 146 -5.00 9.14 -11.01
C HIS A 146 -3.51 8.74 -11.18
N MET A 147 -3.13 7.56 -10.70
CA MET A 147 -1.78 6.99 -10.86
C MET A 147 -1.69 6.05 -12.05
N GLU A 148 -2.74 5.96 -12.87
CA GLU A 148 -2.73 5.19 -14.11
C GLU A 148 -1.60 5.68 -15.03
N LYS A 149 -0.78 4.75 -15.50
CA LYS A 149 0.32 5.00 -16.42
C LYS A 149 0.26 3.95 -17.52
N GLU A 150 0.59 4.33 -18.74
CA GLU A 150 0.72 3.40 -19.88
C GLU A 150 1.71 2.27 -19.58
N GLU A 151 2.78 2.59 -18.84
CA GLU A 151 3.77 1.61 -18.38
C GLU A 151 4.18 1.93 -16.94
N VAL A 152 4.10 0.95 -16.05
CA VAL A 152 4.51 1.08 -14.65
C VAL A 152 5.97 0.64 -14.53
N ALA A 153 6.85 1.62 -14.35
CA ALA A 153 8.27 1.38 -14.09
C ALA A 153 8.51 0.84 -12.66
N PRO A 154 9.62 0.14 -12.41
CA PRO A 154 10.07 -0.19 -11.06
C PRO A 154 10.22 1.06 -10.18
N TYR A 155 10.03 0.89 -8.88
CA TYR A 155 10.16 1.98 -7.92
C TYR A 155 11.60 2.46 -7.81
N LEU A 156 11.82 3.79 -7.83
CA LEU A 156 13.13 4.44 -7.75
C LEU A 156 13.29 5.30 -6.49
N ASN A 157 12.18 5.80 -5.91
CA ASN A 157 12.19 6.71 -4.77
C ASN A 157 11.20 6.23 -3.70
N ILE A 158 11.69 5.45 -2.74
CA ILE A 158 10.88 4.87 -1.69
C ILE A 158 10.91 5.76 -0.44
N LEU A 159 9.73 6.12 0.07
CA LEU A 159 9.58 6.86 1.32
C LEU A 159 9.06 5.96 2.43
N VAL A 160 9.76 5.94 3.57
CA VAL A 160 9.30 5.24 4.79
C VAL A 160 9.13 6.24 5.92
N PRO A 161 7.90 6.59 6.28
CA PRO A 161 7.62 7.36 7.49
C PRO A 161 7.84 6.50 8.73
N VAL A 162 8.55 7.04 9.73
CA VAL A 162 8.92 6.34 10.97
C VAL A 162 8.49 7.16 12.18
N ASP A 163 7.76 6.55 13.10
CA ASP A 163 7.40 7.10 14.41
C ASP A 163 8.04 6.35 15.58
N PHE A 164 9.07 5.53 15.29
CA PHE A 164 9.77 4.67 16.23
C PHE A 164 8.90 3.58 16.89
N SER A 165 7.70 3.32 16.39
CA SER A 165 6.87 2.18 16.82
C SER A 165 7.38 0.86 16.20
N PRO A 166 7.04 -0.31 16.78
CA PRO A 166 7.34 -1.60 16.18
C PRO A 166 6.75 -1.78 14.77
N HIS A 167 5.58 -1.18 14.51
CA HIS A 167 4.95 -1.19 13.19
C HIS A 167 5.78 -0.40 12.16
N ALA A 168 6.27 0.78 12.55
CA ALA A 168 7.14 1.60 11.70
C ALA A 168 8.50 0.94 11.48
N GLU A 169 9.07 0.26 12.48
CA GLU A 169 10.29 -0.53 12.31
C GLU A 169 10.10 -1.67 11.31
N LYS A 170 8.97 -2.37 11.38
CA LYS A 170 8.63 -3.41 10.41
C LYS A 170 8.48 -2.82 9.01
N ALA A 171 7.74 -1.72 8.85
CA ALA A 171 7.61 -1.02 7.58
C ALA A 171 8.97 -0.57 7.02
N LEU A 172 9.89 -0.12 7.89
CA LEU A 172 11.24 0.25 7.49
C LEU A 172 12.03 -0.95 6.95
N LYS A 173 11.92 -2.12 7.57
CA LYS A 173 12.55 -3.36 7.05
C LYS A 173 12.02 -3.70 5.65
N TYR A 174 10.72 -3.54 5.41
CA TYR A 174 10.13 -3.72 4.08
C TYR A 174 10.66 -2.67 3.09
N GLY A 175 10.72 -1.40 3.49
CA GLY A 175 11.28 -0.33 2.66
C GLY A 175 12.73 -0.59 2.27
N ILE A 176 13.57 -1.02 3.23
CA ILE A 176 14.97 -1.41 3.00
C ILE A 176 15.05 -2.56 2.00
N ALA A 177 14.26 -3.62 2.21
CA ALA A 177 14.27 -4.80 1.34
C ALA A 177 13.83 -4.47 -0.10
N LEU A 178 12.80 -3.62 -0.25
CA LEU A 178 12.34 -3.15 -1.56
C LEU A 178 13.37 -2.23 -2.23
N ALA A 179 13.96 -1.28 -1.47
CA ALA A 179 14.99 -0.39 -1.99
C ALA A 179 16.21 -1.16 -2.52
N MET A 180 16.65 -2.18 -1.78
CA MET A 180 17.73 -3.07 -2.23
C MET A 180 17.36 -3.87 -3.48
N ASN A 181 16.11 -4.34 -3.58
CA ASN A 181 15.67 -5.14 -4.72
C ASN A 181 15.51 -4.30 -6.00
N PHE A 182 15.02 -3.07 -5.88
CA PHE A 182 14.78 -2.17 -7.01
C PHE A 182 15.96 -1.25 -7.31
N GLU A 183 17.04 -1.31 -6.51
CA GLU A 183 18.14 -0.34 -6.56
C GLU A 183 17.65 1.11 -6.40
N ALA A 184 16.63 1.28 -5.52
CA ALA A 184 15.94 2.55 -5.30
C ALA A 184 16.58 3.37 -4.19
N SER A 185 16.46 4.70 -4.28
CA SER A 185 16.76 5.62 -3.19
C SER A 185 15.75 5.44 -2.05
N LEU A 186 16.22 5.45 -0.80
CA LEU A 186 15.38 5.31 0.38
C LEU A 186 15.38 6.60 1.21
N SER A 187 14.20 7.24 1.35
CA SER A 187 13.99 8.33 2.29
C SER A 187 13.35 7.80 3.57
N VAL A 188 13.93 8.10 4.72
CA VAL A 188 13.39 7.74 6.04
C VAL A 188 12.97 9.01 6.76
N LEU A 189 11.65 9.20 6.90
CA LEU A 189 11.07 10.46 7.38
C LEU A 189 10.48 10.31 8.77
N HIS A 190 10.91 11.15 9.71
CA HIS A 190 10.15 11.37 10.94
C HIS A 190 9.43 12.72 10.88
N VAL A 191 8.18 12.75 11.34
CA VAL A 191 7.41 13.99 11.47
C VAL A 191 7.23 14.31 12.95
N LEU A 192 7.78 15.43 13.38
CA LEU A 192 7.51 15.99 14.69
C LEU A 192 6.09 16.59 14.66
N ASP A 193 5.12 15.81 15.12
CA ASP A 193 3.72 16.23 15.16
C ASP A 193 3.53 17.20 16.33
N VAL A 194 3.55 18.49 16.03
CA VAL A 194 3.24 19.52 17.02
C VAL A 194 1.73 19.61 17.10
N PRO A 195 1.12 19.23 18.24
CA PRO A 195 -0.31 19.40 18.41
C PRO A 195 -0.66 20.89 18.24
N VAL A 196 -1.52 21.19 17.27
CA VAL A 196 -2.16 22.53 17.23
C VAL A 196 -3.04 22.60 18.48
N GLN A 197 -2.50 23.17 19.54
CA GLN A 197 -3.20 23.27 20.80
C GLN A 197 -4.39 24.22 20.67
N PRO A 198 -5.58 23.84 21.20
CA PRO A 198 -6.61 24.83 21.49
C PRO A 198 -6.02 25.91 22.41
N ALA A 199 -6.44 27.15 22.21
CA ALA A 199 -5.92 28.40 22.81
C ALA A 199 -5.84 28.46 24.35
N HIS A 200 -5.86 27.35 25.07
CA HIS A 200 -5.89 27.29 26.54
C HIS A 200 -4.60 26.80 27.21
N TYR A 201 -3.60 26.35 26.44
CA TYR A 201 -2.30 26.03 27.00
C TYR A 201 -1.28 27.03 26.46
N HIS A 202 -0.93 28.02 27.28
CA HIS A 202 0.19 28.94 27.03
C HIS A 202 1.53 28.19 27.20
N LEU A 203 1.84 27.22 26.33
CA LEU A 203 3.23 26.84 26.13
C LEU A 203 3.87 28.00 25.40
N ASP A 204 4.95 28.53 25.97
CA ASP A 204 5.71 29.60 25.37
C ASP A 204 6.19 29.18 23.98
N GLU A 205 5.56 29.72 22.92
CA GLU A 205 5.93 29.46 21.53
C GLU A 205 7.43 29.68 21.29
N ASN A 206 8.02 30.62 22.04
CA ASN A 206 9.47 30.89 21.99
C ASN A 206 10.28 29.72 22.59
N LEU A 207 9.77 29.01 23.58
CA LEU A 207 10.46 27.85 24.14
C LEU A 207 10.42 26.68 23.16
N LEU A 208 9.29 26.40 22.52
CA LEU A 208 9.16 25.37 21.49
C LEU A 208 10.07 25.68 20.30
N MET A 209 10.08 26.94 19.82
CA MET A 209 10.95 27.36 18.73
C MET A 209 12.45 27.23 19.06
N ARG A 210 12.84 27.45 20.33
CA ARG A 210 14.23 27.29 20.78
C ARG A 210 14.66 25.84 20.90
N MET A 211 13.75 24.94 21.28
CA MET A 211 14.04 23.52 21.46
C MET A 211 13.95 22.73 20.14
N GLN A 212 13.25 23.25 19.13
CA GLN A 212 13.04 22.57 17.87
C GLN A 212 14.33 22.09 17.19
N PRO A 213 15.38 22.90 17.05
CA PRO A 213 16.64 22.47 16.40
C PRO A 213 17.32 21.30 17.14
N ASP A 214 17.27 21.30 18.48
CA ASP A 214 17.88 20.25 19.28
C ASP A 214 17.07 18.94 19.13
N ILE A 215 15.73 19.03 19.12
CA ILE A 215 14.83 17.88 18.90
C ILE A 215 15.03 17.32 17.50
N GLU A 216 15.13 18.15 16.47
CA GLU A 216 15.40 17.72 15.09
C GLU A 216 16.74 17.00 15.00
N ALA A 217 17.81 17.55 15.59
CA ALA A 217 19.14 16.94 15.60
C ALA A 217 19.12 15.57 16.31
N MET A 218 18.50 15.47 17.48
CA MET A 218 18.36 14.21 18.23
C MET A 218 17.53 13.17 17.43
N THR A 219 16.50 13.62 16.74
CA THR A 219 15.67 12.75 15.89
C THR A 219 16.45 12.20 14.70
N LEU A 220 17.20 13.06 14.03
CA LEU A 220 18.08 12.63 12.92
C LEU A 220 19.15 11.63 13.39
N GLU A 221 19.74 11.85 14.56
CA GLU A 221 20.70 10.91 15.16
C GLU A 221 20.01 9.56 15.47
N ALA A 222 18.79 9.57 16.02
CA ALA A 222 18.03 8.35 16.30
C ALA A 222 17.70 7.59 15.01
N LEU A 223 17.27 8.29 13.93
CA LEU A 223 17.05 7.67 12.62
C LEU A 223 18.32 7.07 12.05
N GLN A 224 19.45 7.80 12.12
CA GLN A 224 20.74 7.29 11.65
C GLN A 224 21.18 6.04 12.43
N LYS A 225 20.96 6.02 13.74
CA LYS A 225 21.25 4.84 14.58
C LYS A 225 20.40 3.65 14.15
N MET A 226 19.09 3.85 14.00
CA MET A 226 18.14 2.81 13.54
C MET A 226 18.56 2.25 12.17
N MET A 227 18.92 3.11 11.24
CA MET A 227 19.39 2.70 9.93
C MET A 227 20.70 1.94 9.97
N LYS A 228 21.66 2.35 10.82
CA LYS A 228 22.93 1.61 11.01
C LYS A 228 22.72 0.19 11.56
N GLU A 229 21.65 -0.04 12.32
CA GLU A 229 21.30 -1.34 12.88
C GLU A 229 20.55 -2.23 11.89
N LEU A 230 19.74 -1.63 11.00
CA LEU A 230 18.81 -2.37 10.13
C LEU A 230 19.26 -2.45 8.67
N ALA A 231 19.95 -1.44 8.15
CA ALA A 231 20.27 -1.35 6.74
C ALA A 231 21.64 -1.96 6.41
N PRO A 232 21.77 -2.65 5.26
CA PRO A 232 23.06 -3.01 4.69
C PRO A 232 23.90 -1.76 4.40
N LYS A 233 25.22 -1.90 4.43
CA LYS A 233 26.14 -0.78 4.21
C LYS A 233 26.08 -0.19 2.79
N GLU A 234 25.64 -1.01 1.85
CA GLU A 234 25.54 -0.68 0.43
C GLU A 234 24.30 0.15 0.10
N LEU A 235 23.31 0.20 1.01
CA LEU A 235 22.08 0.96 0.80
C LEU A 235 22.31 2.45 1.03
N GLU A 236 22.08 3.24 0.00
CA GLU A 236 21.99 4.70 0.12
C GLU A 236 20.62 5.10 0.69
N TYR A 237 20.64 5.92 1.74
CA TYR A 237 19.44 6.41 2.37
C TYR A 237 19.57 7.86 2.85
N SER A 238 18.46 8.56 2.91
CA SER A 238 18.36 9.94 3.36
C SER A 238 17.42 10.05 4.57
N PRO A 239 17.96 10.22 5.79
CA PRO A 239 17.12 10.50 6.95
C PRO A 239 16.63 11.95 6.92
N ALA A 240 15.37 12.17 7.22
CA ALA A 240 14.74 13.49 7.27
C ALA A 240 13.87 13.64 8.51
N CYS A 241 13.84 14.86 9.04
CA CYS A 241 12.96 15.27 10.11
C CYS A 241 12.23 16.54 9.70
N VAL A 242 10.92 16.58 9.81
CA VAL A 242 10.09 17.75 9.49
C VAL A 242 9.08 18.00 10.61
N VAL A 243 8.64 19.23 10.73
CA VAL A 243 7.65 19.63 11.75
C VAL A 243 6.32 19.88 11.10
N GLY A 244 5.22 19.30 11.64
CA GLY A 244 3.88 19.52 11.12
C GLY A 244 2.92 18.38 11.44
N ARG A 245 1.79 18.35 10.75
CA ARG A 245 0.82 17.24 10.87
C ARG A 245 1.33 16.02 10.13
N ALA A 246 1.51 14.89 10.80
CA ALA A 246 2.16 13.70 10.28
C ALA A 246 1.69 13.34 8.86
N TYR A 247 0.37 13.14 8.62
CA TYR A 247 -0.11 12.74 7.31
C TYR A 247 0.17 13.78 6.21
N ALA A 248 0.05 15.08 6.56
CA ALA A 248 0.23 16.16 5.58
C ALA A 248 1.69 16.28 5.15
N GLU A 249 2.61 16.20 6.12
CA GLU A 249 4.04 16.28 5.84
C GLU A 249 4.56 15.03 5.11
N ILE A 250 4.02 13.84 5.39
CA ILE A 250 4.34 12.63 4.62
C ILE A 250 3.95 12.79 3.15
N VAL A 251 2.72 13.25 2.88
CA VAL A 251 2.22 13.49 1.52
C VAL A 251 3.02 14.60 0.81
N ASN A 252 3.28 15.71 1.51
CA ASN A 252 4.08 16.82 0.99
C ASN A 252 5.50 16.38 0.66
N TYR A 253 6.13 15.60 1.55
CA TYR A 253 7.49 15.10 1.35
C TYR A 253 7.56 14.15 0.15
N ALA A 254 6.63 13.19 0.06
CA ALA A 254 6.53 12.30 -1.09
C ALA A 254 6.39 13.08 -2.42
N THR A 255 5.55 14.14 -2.42
CA THR A 255 5.37 14.98 -3.61
C THR A 255 6.65 15.76 -3.97
N LYS A 256 7.36 16.33 -2.97
CA LYS A 256 8.57 17.14 -3.20
C LYS A 256 9.79 16.33 -3.62
N GLN A 257 9.85 15.07 -3.22
CA GLN A 257 10.97 14.16 -3.51
C GLN A 257 10.65 13.19 -4.65
N ASP A 258 9.59 13.45 -5.43
CA ASP A 258 9.15 12.56 -6.51
C ASP A 258 9.03 11.10 -6.04
N GLY A 259 8.55 10.90 -4.82
CA GLY A 259 8.36 9.58 -4.22
C GLY A 259 7.36 8.76 -5.04
N ASP A 260 7.75 7.55 -5.40
CA ASP A 260 6.95 6.64 -6.22
C ASP A 260 6.40 5.44 -5.45
N LEU A 261 6.83 5.26 -4.20
CA LEU A 261 6.26 4.31 -3.24
C LEU A 261 6.37 4.85 -1.80
N ILE A 262 5.28 4.80 -1.04
CA ILE A 262 5.32 4.99 0.41
C ILE A 262 5.15 3.62 1.08
N VAL A 263 6.03 3.26 2.03
CA VAL A 263 5.89 2.05 2.85
C VAL A 263 5.57 2.47 4.28
N LEU A 264 4.44 2.04 4.82
CA LEU A 264 3.86 2.62 6.03
C LEU A 264 3.31 1.54 6.96
N GLY A 265 3.59 1.65 8.25
CA GLY A 265 2.92 0.85 9.29
C GLY A 265 1.44 1.25 9.42
N THR A 266 0.55 0.27 9.60
CA THR A 266 -0.88 0.54 9.76
C THR A 266 -1.24 1.21 11.09
N HIS A 267 -0.35 1.13 12.10
CA HIS A 267 -0.52 1.70 13.44
C HIS A 267 0.74 2.43 13.86
N GLY A 268 0.60 3.37 14.78
CA GLY A 268 1.70 4.08 15.42
C GLY A 268 1.69 3.90 16.93
N LEU A 269 2.46 4.72 17.64
CA LEU A 269 2.63 4.67 19.11
C LEU A 269 1.32 4.80 19.91
N SER A 270 0.27 5.42 19.37
CA SER A 270 -0.99 5.69 20.05
C SER A 270 -2.08 4.63 19.85
N ALA A 271 -1.79 3.53 19.15
CA ALA A 271 -2.81 2.54 18.82
C ALA A 271 -3.19 1.67 20.01
N LEU A 272 -4.35 1.94 20.60
CA LEU A 272 -4.94 1.17 21.69
C LEU A 272 -5.78 -0.03 21.22
N GLU A 273 -6.17 -0.10 19.96
CA GLU A 273 -7.07 -1.14 19.43
C GLU A 273 -6.47 -1.86 18.23
N LYS A 274 -6.39 -3.18 18.30
CA LYS A 274 -5.75 -4.08 17.31
C LYS A 274 -6.44 -4.14 15.94
N PHE A 275 -7.62 -3.52 15.76
CA PHE A 275 -8.45 -3.66 14.56
C PHE A 275 -8.75 -2.34 13.84
N LEU A 276 -8.15 -1.22 14.26
CA LEU A 276 -8.39 0.08 13.62
C LEU A 276 -7.17 0.48 12.80
N LEU A 277 -7.38 0.93 11.57
CA LEU A 277 -6.35 1.60 10.79
C LEU A 277 -6.01 2.94 11.46
N GLY A 278 -4.74 3.18 11.74
CA GLY A 278 -4.27 4.43 12.34
C GLY A 278 -4.69 5.65 11.53
N SER A 279 -5.05 6.73 12.21
CA SER A 279 -5.57 7.95 11.57
C SER A 279 -4.59 8.55 10.55
N THR A 280 -3.28 8.46 10.79
CA THR A 280 -2.24 8.90 9.86
C THR A 280 -2.19 7.98 8.65
N ALA A 281 -2.14 6.65 8.85
CA ALA A 281 -2.11 5.67 7.77
C ALA A 281 -3.33 5.80 6.84
N ALA A 282 -4.54 5.88 7.41
CA ALA A 282 -5.77 6.07 6.64
C ALA A 282 -5.74 7.35 5.78
N LYS A 283 -5.21 8.46 6.32
CA LYS A 283 -5.09 9.71 5.57
C LYS A 283 -4.00 9.65 4.52
N VAL A 284 -2.85 9.02 4.79
CA VAL A 284 -1.79 8.84 3.81
C VAL A 284 -2.29 8.01 2.63
N VAL A 285 -2.89 6.83 2.86
CA VAL A 285 -3.47 6.00 1.79
C VAL A 285 -4.47 6.80 0.95
N ARG A 286 -5.22 7.68 1.59
CA ARG A 286 -6.25 8.49 0.93
C ARG A 286 -5.70 9.66 0.09
N HIS A 287 -4.54 10.23 0.47
CA HIS A 287 -4.02 11.47 -0.10
C HIS A 287 -2.65 11.34 -0.77
N ALA A 288 -1.98 10.19 -0.67
CA ALA A 288 -0.65 9.98 -1.24
C ALA A 288 -0.61 10.27 -2.75
N PRO A 289 0.48 10.86 -3.26
CA PRO A 289 0.68 11.07 -4.70
C PRO A 289 1.13 9.81 -5.43
N CYS A 290 1.50 8.76 -4.71
CA CYS A 290 2.03 7.50 -5.21
C CYS A 290 1.40 6.31 -4.48
N PRO A 291 1.60 5.06 -4.95
CA PRO A 291 1.18 3.85 -4.26
C PRO A 291 1.63 3.79 -2.82
N VAL A 292 0.81 3.17 -1.96
CA VAL A 292 1.09 3.01 -0.54
C VAL A 292 1.06 1.53 -0.16
N LEU A 293 2.19 1.00 0.25
CA LEU A 293 2.31 -0.32 0.86
C LEU A 293 2.08 -0.20 2.37
N THR A 294 1.01 -0.80 2.85
CA THR A 294 0.69 -0.85 4.28
C THR A 294 1.12 -2.18 4.89
N VAL A 295 1.81 -2.10 6.03
CA VAL A 295 2.39 -3.24 6.74
C VAL A 295 1.83 -3.31 8.16
N LYS A 296 1.43 -4.51 8.61
CA LYS A 296 0.95 -4.78 9.98
C LYS A 296 2.03 -5.50 10.79
N GLU A 297 2.02 -5.34 12.10
CA GLU A 297 2.96 -6.05 12.97
C GLU A 297 2.82 -7.58 12.84
N LYS A 298 1.57 -8.05 12.84
CA LYS A 298 1.23 -9.49 12.80
C LYS A 298 0.55 -9.84 11.49
N GLU A 299 1.32 -10.10 10.49
CA GLU A 299 0.87 -10.61 9.19
C GLU A 299 1.95 -11.49 8.60
N LYS A 300 1.65 -12.18 7.48
CA LYS A 300 2.66 -12.94 6.75
C LYS A 300 3.78 -12.01 6.28
N ASP A 301 5.01 -12.40 6.54
CA ASP A 301 6.21 -11.68 6.10
C ASP A 301 6.75 -12.28 4.79
N PHE A 302 7.26 -11.39 3.93
CA PHE A 302 7.98 -11.78 2.72
C PHE A 302 9.44 -11.26 2.69
N ILE A 303 9.95 -10.78 3.85
CA ILE A 303 11.32 -10.30 4.03
C ILE A 303 12.17 -11.24 4.88
#